data_741fa297ead447a0ef3e3dac87355e18
#
_entry.id   741fa297ead447a0ef3e3dac87355e18
#
_cell.length_a   1.000
_cell.length_b   1.000
_cell.length_c   1.000
_cell.angle_alpha   90.00
_cell.angle_beta   90.00
_cell.angle_gamma   90.00
#
_symmetry.space_group_name_H-M   'P 1'
#
loop_
_entity.id
_entity.type
_entity.pdbx_description
1 polymer ?
#
loop_
_entity_poly.entity_id
_entity_poly.type
_entity_poly.pdbx_seq_one_letter_code
_entity_poly.pdbx_strand_id
1 'polypeptide(L)'
;MTDTPTGRLMTGDDYLESLRDGRQVYLGGERIKDVTRHPAFRNSALSVARLYDALHDPATADVLTGTDEATGIRTHRFFKPSRSAAELVEAREAIATWARMSYGFLGRTPEYKASFMAGLGVNADYYGPYADNATAWYREFASRALYLNHVIINPPVDRKRAIHDMEDVFVHAVRETDAGVVVSGAKMLATGSALTNAGFVAPVGSAALAPGKAEAFALVFFVRMDNPGVKLICRTPYGSHATTPFDAPLSSRFDENDSVLLLDEALIPWEDVLVYRDIERATGFYATSGFPNLYNFQSGTRLSVKLELMAGLLSRGTRANGTDEFRGVQAAVGEIITMRDMVWALTSAMAYDPEPGSGGTVVPRLEHASAMRMYNAQIWDRVHELFETTLGGAPLAVPSSGRDLANPELRPLIDRFYRGADTSAHDRIKLLKLVWDAIGTEFGGRHELYERNYSGNGEQVRLDALRWATRRGSLARYESLVQDCLDDYDIDGWRRGPWQDLDRAD
;
A
#
# COMPACT_ATOMS: atom_id res chain seq x y z
N MET A 1 21.30 25.06 -15.29
CA MET A 1 20.91 24.01 -16.24
C MET A 1 21.90 22.88 -16.06
N THR A 2 21.61 21.96 -15.16
CA THR A 2 22.36 20.72 -15.02
C THR A 2 21.76 19.73 -15.99
N ASP A 3 22.59 19.16 -16.86
CA ASP A 3 22.23 18.13 -17.83
C ASP A 3 21.33 17.09 -17.17
N THR A 4 20.06 17.02 -17.62
CA THR A 4 19.15 15.95 -17.26
C THR A 4 19.71 14.68 -17.88
N PRO A 5 20.12 13.66 -17.11
CA PRO A 5 20.61 12.43 -17.70
C PRO A 5 19.48 11.82 -18.52
N THR A 6 19.74 11.49 -19.77
CA THR A 6 18.88 10.71 -20.66
C THR A 6 18.28 9.54 -19.88
N GLY A 7 16.94 9.53 -19.73
CA GLY A 7 16.19 8.71 -18.80
C GLY A 7 16.45 7.21 -18.92
N ARG A 8 17.26 6.71 -18.01
CA ARG A 8 17.45 5.27 -17.76
C ARG A 8 16.80 4.93 -16.41
N LEU A 9 16.04 3.84 -16.36
CA LEU A 9 15.56 3.27 -15.10
C LEU A 9 16.73 3.09 -14.12
N MET A 10 16.54 3.47 -12.87
CA MET A 10 17.54 3.28 -11.83
C MET A 10 17.83 1.80 -11.65
N THR A 11 19.09 1.47 -11.42
CA THR A 11 19.52 0.21 -10.81
C THR A 11 19.40 0.29 -9.30
N GLY A 12 19.61 -0.80 -8.58
CA GLY A 12 19.69 -0.80 -7.11
C GLY A 12 20.78 0.14 -6.59
N ASP A 13 21.94 0.18 -7.26
CA ASP A 13 23.04 1.09 -6.90
C ASP A 13 22.67 2.56 -7.16
N ASP A 14 22.04 2.86 -8.30
CA ASP A 14 21.54 4.21 -8.61
C ASP A 14 20.53 4.68 -7.55
N TYR A 15 19.63 3.77 -7.13
CA TYR A 15 18.66 4.05 -6.08
C TYR A 15 19.35 4.32 -4.73
N LEU A 16 20.28 3.48 -4.29
CA LEU A 16 21.01 3.69 -3.04
C LEU A 16 21.81 4.99 -3.05
N GLU A 17 22.44 5.34 -4.17
CA GLU A 17 23.16 6.60 -4.31
C GLU A 17 22.20 7.81 -4.23
N SER A 18 21.01 7.70 -4.81
CA SER A 18 19.99 8.76 -4.77
C SER A 18 19.48 9.08 -3.35
N LEU A 19 19.70 8.20 -2.38
CA LEU A 19 19.35 8.42 -0.97
C LEU A 19 20.42 9.19 -0.18
N ARG A 20 21.61 9.41 -0.75
CA ARG A 20 22.73 10.12 -0.12
C ARG A 20 22.69 11.61 -0.46
N ASP A 21 21.56 12.21 -0.31
CA ASP A 21 21.22 13.57 -0.74
C ASP A 21 21.27 14.62 0.39
N GLY A 22 21.65 14.22 1.60
CA GLY A 22 21.72 15.14 2.75
C GLY A 22 20.38 15.32 3.50
N ARG A 23 19.36 14.54 3.19
CA ARG A 23 18.05 14.55 3.84
C ARG A 23 18.13 14.57 5.36
N GLN A 24 17.14 15.19 6.00
CA GLN A 24 17.10 15.31 7.46
C GLN A 24 16.21 14.25 8.10
N VAL A 25 16.81 13.13 8.46
CA VAL A 25 16.16 11.99 9.14
C VAL A 25 16.59 11.94 10.59
N TYR A 26 15.61 11.83 11.50
CA TYR A 26 15.83 11.76 12.94
C TYR A 26 15.28 10.44 13.51
N LEU A 27 16.05 9.79 14.36
CA LEU A 27 15.69 8.56 15.06
C LEU A 27 16.24 8.60 16.50
N GLY A 28 15.39 8.41 17.51
CA GLY A 28 15.82 8.41 18.90
C GLY A 28 16.48 9.73 19.37
N GLY A 29 16.15 10.86 18.74
CA GLY A 29 16.75 12.16 19.02
C GLY A 29 18.04 12.45 18.21
N GLU A 30 18.55 11.50 17.46
CA GLU A 30 19.77 11.66 16.66
C GLU A 30 19.46 11.91 15.19
N ARG A 31 20.27 12.77 14.53
CA ARG A 31 20.23 12.96 13.09
C ARG A 31 21.00 11.83 12.39
N ILE A 32 20.32 11.10 11.53
CA ILE A 32 20.90 10.02 10.73
C ILE A 32 21.63 10.63 9.52
N LYS A 33 22.91 10.35 9.41
CA LYS A 33 23.74 10.93 8.33
C LYS A 33 23.56 10.22 6.98
N ASP A 34 23.37 8.90 7.00
CA ASP A 34 23.27 8.05 5.81
C ASP A 34 22.32 6.88 6.08
N VAL A 35 21.11 6.94 5.52
CA VAL A 35 20.09 5.89 5.66
C VAL A 35 20.49 4.59 4.95
N THR A 36 21.38 4.63 3.97
CA THR A 36 21.85 3.44 3.26
C THR A 36 22.84 2.62 4.09
N ARG A 37 23.42 3.19 5.14
CA ARG A 37 24.41 2.54 6.01
C ARG A 37 23.92 2.34 7.43
N HIS A 38 23.03 3.19 7.91
CA HIS A 38 22.54 3.12 9.28
C HIS A 38 21.76 1.81 9.54
N PRO A 39 22.04 1.08 10.63
CA PRO A 39 21.43 -0.23 10.91
C PRO A 39 19.89 -0.25 10.86
N ALA A 40 19.24 0.85 11.25
CA ALA A 40 17.79 0.98 11.26
C ALA A 40 17.15 1.03 9.85
N PHE A 41 17.90 1.36 8.80
CA PHE A 41 17.35 1.63 7.46
C PHE A 41 18.01 0.78 6.36
N ARG A 42 19.28 0.43 6.51
CA ARG A 42 20.10 -0.19 5.45
C ARG A 42 19.47 -1.42 4.82
N ASN A 43 18.89 -2.31 5.61
CA ASN A 43 18.32 -3.56 5.09
C ASN A 43 17.02 -3.31 4.32
N SER A 44 16.20 -2.36 4.77
CA SER A 44 15.02 -1.91 4.04
C SER A 44 15.42 -1.23 2.73
N ALA A 45 16.45 -0.37 2.76
CA ALA A 45 17.01 0.25 1.54
C ALA A 45 17.52 -0.81 0.56
N LEU A 46 18.26 -1.82 1.04
CA LEU A 46 18.73 -2.95 0.21
C LEU A 46 17.58 -3.79 -0.34
N SER A 47 16.50 -3.97 0.42
CA SER A 47 15.31 -4.68 -0.07
C SER A 47 14.62 -3.94 -1.21
N VAL A 48 14.55 -2.62 -1.14
CA VAL A 48 14.04 -1.78 -2.24
C VAL A 48 15.03 -1.75 -3.41
N ALA A 49 16.34 -1.65 -3.17
CA ALA A 49 17.35 -1.70 -4.23
C ALA A 49 17.24 -2.98 -5.08
N ARG A 50 16.95 -4.14 -4.47
CA ARG A 50 16.69 -5.38 -5.21
C ARG A 50 15.49 -5.31 -6.14
N LEU A 51 14.45 -4.53 -5.80
CA LEU A 51 13.32 -4.31 -6.71
C LEU A 51 13.77 -3.57 -7.97
N TYR A 52 14.66 -2.59 -7.81
CA TYR A 52 15.23 -1.84 -8.93
C TYR A 52 16.15 -2.73 -9.79
N ASP A 53 17.00 -3.55 -9.19
CA ASP A 53 17.85 -4.49 -9.95
C ASP A 53 17.01 -5.46 -10.79
N ALA A 54 15.85 -5.89 -10.28
CA ALA A 54 14.93 -6.75 -11.02
C ALA A 54 14.36 -6.12 -12.30
N LEU A 55 14.37 -4.77 -12.44
CA LEU A 55 13.99 -4.09 -13.68
C LEU A 55 15.00 -4.33 -14.82
N HIS A 56 16.20 -4.78 -14.48
CA HIS A 56 17.31 -5.02 -15.39
C HIS A 56 17.68 -6.51 -15.51
N ASP A 57 17.16 -7.36 -14.63
CA ASP A 57 17.42 -8.80 -14.66
C ASP A 57 16.69 -9.44 -15.85
N PRO A 58 17.40 -10.14 -16.77
CA PRO A 58 16.77 -10.82 -17.91
C PRO A 58 15.63 -11.77 -17.54
N ALA A 59 15.63 -12.32 -16.31
CA ALA A 59 14.58 -13.22 -15.86
C ALA A 59 13.26 -12.50 -15.51
N THR A 60 13.30 -11.20 -15.22
CA THR A 60 12.14 -10.46 -14.72
C THR A 60 11.85 -9.16 -15.47
N ALA A 61 12.82 -8.60 -16.19
CA ALA A 61 12.71 -7.32 -16.87
C ALA A 61 11.51 -7.24 -17.84
N ASP A 62 11.26 -8.31 -18.60
CA ASP A 62 10.15 -8.36 -19.57
C ASP A 62 8.77 -8.35 -18.88
N VAL A 63 8.64 -8.94 -17.70
CA VAL A 63 7.40 -8.90 -16.91
C VAL A 63 7.24 -7.54 -16.23
N LEU A 64 8.34 -6.99 -15.72
CA LEU A 64 8.30 -5.77 -14.91
C LEU A 64 8.18 -4.49 -15.72
N THR A 65 8.76 -4.45 -16.93
CA THR A 65 8.89 -3.20 -17.68
C THR A 65 8.07 -3.18 -18.97
N GLY A 66 7.64 -1.99 -19.36
CA GLY A 66 6.96 -1.73 -20.63
C GLY A 66 7.21 -0.29 -21.06
N THR A 67 6.94 -0.01 -22.34
CA THR A 67 7.07 1.36 -22.88
C THR A 67 5.71 2.06 -22.84
N ASP A 68 5.67 3.28 -22.34
CA ASP A 68 4.53 4.17 -22.52
C ASP A 68 4.56 4.72 -23.94
N GLU A 69 3.61 4.31 -24.77
CA GLU A 69 3.56 4.66 -26.19
C GLU A 69 3.43 6.17 -26.44
N ALA A 70 2.78 6.90 -25.51
CA ALA A 70 2.57 8.34 -25.66
C ALA A 70 3.86 9.14 -25.44
N THR A 71 4.77 8.64 -24.62
CA THR A 71 6.01 9.35 -24.25
C THR A 71 7.27 8.69 -24.80
N GLY A 72 7.19 7.42 -25.22
CA GLY A 72 8.34 6.58 -25.61
C GLY A 72 9.19 6.14 -24.40
N ILE A 73 8.77 6.41 -23.17
CA ILE A 73 9.52 6.11 -21.96
C ILE A 73 9.32 4.65 -21.56
N ARG A 74 10.43 3.90 -21.40
CA ARG A 74 10.42 2.58 -20.77
C ARG A 74 10.37 2.75 -19.24
N THR A 75 9.40 2.11 -18.59
CA THR A 75 9.19 2.20 -17.15
C THR A 75 8.63 0.90 -16.58
N HIS A 76 8.42 0.82 -15.26
CA HIS A 76 7.66 -0.28 -14.66
C HIS A 76 6.22 -0.27 -15.20
N ARG A 77 5.66 -1.46 -15.54
CA ARG A 77 4.35 -1.56 -16.20
C ARG A 77 3.21 -0.88 -15.44
N PHE A 78 3.26 -0.85 -14.14
CA PHE A 78 2.26 -0.18 -13.32
C PHE A 78 2.43 1.35 -13.26
N PHE A 79 3.57 1.89 -13.68
CA PHE A 79 3.82 3.33 -13.67
C PHE A 79 3.28 4.02 -14.92
N LYS A 80 3.13 3.29 -16.01
CA LYS A 80 2.55 3.82 -17.24
C LYS A 80 1.02 3.73 -17.22
N PRO A 81 0.31 4.62 -17.92
CA PRO A 81 -1.12 4.50 -18.15
C PRO A 81 -1.45 3.23 -18.93
N SER A 82 -2.44 2.45 -18.48
CA SER A 82 -2.95 1.28 -19.20
C SER A 82 -4.04 1.70 -20.19
N ARG A 83 -4.00 1.13 -21.42
CA ARG A 83 -4.98 1.44 -22.48
C ARG A 83 -5.90 0.27 -22.80
N SER A 84 -5.66 -0.88 -22.20
CA SER A 84 -6.46 -2.09 -22.41
C SER A 84 -6.50 -2.97 -21.14
N ALA A 85 -7.47 -3.89 -21.10
CA ALA A 85 -7.52 -4.93 -20.08
C ALA A 85 -6.24 -5.79 -20.06
N ALA A 86 -5.67 -6.08 -21.23
CA ALA A 86 -4.43 -6.84 -21.33
C ALA A 86 -3.27 -6.13 -20.63
N GLU A 87 -3.13 -4.81 -20.80
CA GLU A 87 -2.09 -4.04 -20.12
C GLU A 87 -2.30 -3.97 -18.59
N LEU A 88 -3.55 -3.96 -18.13
CA LEU A 88 -3.84 -4.08 -16.70
C LEU A 88 -3.45 -5.46 -16.15
N VAL A 89 -3.67 -6.53 -16.91
CA VAL A 89 -3.18 -7.88 -16.54
C VAL A 89 -1.67 -7.90 -16.44
N GLU A 90 -0.95 -7.33 -17.43
CA GLU A 90 0.50 -7.21 -17.41
C GLU A 90 0.98 -6.37 -16.19
N ALA A 91 0.31 -5.27 -15.87
CA ALA A 91 0.60 -4.46 -14.69
C ALA A 91 0.40 -5.27 -13.39
N ARG A 92 -0.64 -6.10 -13.31
CA ARG A 92 -0.87 -7.02 -12.17
C ARG A 92 0.28 -8.01 -12.00
N GLU A 93 0.73 -8.64 -13.08
CA GLU A 93 1.84 -9.59 -13.02
C GLU A 93 3.15 -8.90 -12.60
N ALA A 94 3.38 -7.67 -13.03
CA ALA A 94 4.51 -6.86 -12.58
C ALA A 94 4.45 -6.58 -11.07
N ILE A 95 3.29 -6.18 -10.54
CA ILE A 95 3.06 -6.00 -9.10
C ILE A 95 3.31 -7.31 -8.35
N ALA A 96 2.74 -8.43 -8.82
CA ALA A 96 2.90 -9.74 -8.18
C ALA A 96 4.37 -10.19 -8.17
N THR A 97 5.11 -9.90 -9.23
CA THR A 97 6.54 -10.23 -9.33
C THR A 97 7.35 -9.48 -8.29
N TRP A 98 7.17 -8.17 -8.13
CA TRP A 98 7.82 -7.40 -7.07
C TRP A 98 7.35 -7.82 -5.67
N ALA A 99 6.05 -8.08 -5.49
CA ALA A 99 5.52 -8.54 -4.21
C ALA A 99 6.14 -9.88 -3.77
N ARG A 100 6.40 -10.82 -4.69
CA ARG A 100 7.08 -12.09 -4.37
C ARG A 100 8.50 -11.91 -3.84
N MET A 101 9.21 -10.86 -4.24
CA MET A 101 10.56 -10.55 -3.74
C MET A 101 10.59 -10.16 -2.26
N SER A 102 9.46 -9.71 -1.73
CA SER A 102 9.25 -9.38 -0.31
C SER A 102 8.24 -10.29 0.38
N TYR A 103 7.78 -11.33 -0.31
CA TYR A 103 6.73 -12.24 0.19
C TYR A 103 5.44 -11.49 0.57
N GLY A 104 5.18 -10.36 -0.06
CA GLY A 104 4.05 -9.49 0.23
C GLY A 104 4.16 -8.65 1.51
N PHE A 105 5.29 -8.68 2.22
CA PHE A 105 5.52 -7.93 3.47
C PHE A 105 6.10 -6.52 3.29
N LEU A 106 6.46 -6.10 2.08
CA LEU A 106 6.62 -4.68 1.74
C LEU A 106 5.31 -4.18 1.13
N GLY A 107 4.56 -3.38 1.86
CA GLY A 107 3.29 -2.83 1.41
C GLY A 107 3.43 -1.46 0.75
N ARG A 108 4.47 -0.71 1.13
CA ARG A 108 4.75 0.64 0.64
C ARG A 108 5.90 0.64 -0.36
N THR A 109 5.81 -0.24 -1.34
CA THR A 109 6.74 -0.34 -2.47
C THR A 109 6.63 0.86 -3.42
N PRO A 110 7.61 1.08 -4.32
CA PRO A 110 7.57 2.21 -5.25
C PRO A 110 6.28 2.28 -6.08
N GLU A 111 5.77 1.13 -6.57
CA GLU A 111 4.55 1.10 -7.38
C GLU A 111 3.29 1.46 -6.58
N TYR A 112 3.18 1.01 -5.32
CA TYR A 112 2.05 1.42 -4.50
C TYR A 112 2.00 2.91 -4.27
N LYS A 113 3.12 3.48 -3.87
CA LYS A 113 3.23 4.90 -3.56
C LYS A 113 2.99 5.78 -4.77
N ALA A 114 3.26 5.25 -5.97
CA ALA A 114 3.12 5.94 -7.23
C ALA A 114 1.81 5.64 -7.97
N SER A 115 0.85 4.98 -7.35
CA SER A 115 -0.40 4.57 -8.02
C SER A 115 -1.24 5.71 -8.60
N PHE A 116 -0.96 6.98 -8.31
CA PHE A 116 -1.59 8.15 -8.94
C PHE A 116 -0.82 8.70 -10.15
N MET A 117 0.44 8.30 -10.35
CA MET A 117 1.32 8.91 -11.36
C MET A 117 0.88 8.62 -12.80
N ALA A 118 0.34 7.44 -13.07
CA ALA A 118 -0.22 7.12 -14.38
C ALA A 118 -1.36 8.08 -14.75
N GLY A 119 -2.22 8.41 -13.79
CA GLY A 119 -3.27 9.42 -13.95
C GLY A 119 -2.71 10.82 -14.19
N LEU A 120 -1.64 11.19 -13.50
CA LEU A 120 -0.95 12.47 -13.71
C LEU A 120 -0.47 12.63 -15.16
N GLY A 121 0.09 11.57 -15.74
CA GLY A 121 0.61 11.55 -17.10
C GLY A 121 -0.44 11.70 -18.20
N VAL A 122 -1.71 11.44 -17.92
CA VAL A 122 -2.81 11.49 -18.93
C VAL A 122 -3.89 12.51 -18.60
N ASN A 123 -3.85 13.14 -17.46
CA ASN A 123 -4.84 14.11 -16.98
C ASN A 123 -4.18 15.44 -16.55
N ALA A 124 -3.10 15.83 -17.22
CA ALA A 124 -2.36 17.04 -16.89
C ALA A 124 -3.24 18.30 -16.93
N ASP A 125 -4.15 18.40 -17.87
CA ASP A 125 -5.09 19.53 -18.02
C ASP A 125 -5.96 19.78 -16.78
N TYR A 126 -6.19 18.75 -15.97
CA TYR A 126 -6.89 18.91 -14.69
C TYR A 126 -6.21 19.92 -13.77
N TYR A 127 -4.88 20.02 -13.84
CA TYR A 127 -4.09 20.91 -13.00
C TYR A 127 -4.04 22.36 -13.50
N GLY A 128 -4.73 22.69 -14.61
CA GLY A 128 -4.89 24.03 -15.14
C GLY A 128 -3.53 24.75 -15.36
N PRO A 129 -3.23 25.85 -14.65
CA PRO A 129 -1.96 26.59 -14.84
C PRO A 129 -0.71 25.76 -14.51
N TYR A 130 -0.84 24.63 -13.85
CA TYR A 130 0.25 23.73 -13.47
C TYR A 130 0.29 22.43 -14.31
N ALA A 131 -0.37 22.39 -15.45
CA ALA A 131 -0.42 21.22 -16.33
C ALA A 131 0.98 20.79 -16.81
N ASP A 132 1.85 21.75 -17.11
CA ASP A 132 3.22 21.48 -17.53
C ASP A 132 4.04 20.85 -16.41
N ASN A 133 3.83 21.26 -15.16
CA ASN A 133 4.46 20.65 -13.99
C ASN A 133 4.05 19.18 -13.84
N ALA A 134 2.75 18.89 -13.98
CA ALA A 134 2.23 17.52 -13.93
C ALA A 134 2.89 16.63 -14.99
N THR A 135 3.02 17.15 -16.21
CA THR A 135 3.68 16.44 -17.32
C THR A 135 5.17 16.24 -17.06
N ALA A 136 5.87 17.26 -16.56
CA ALA A 136 7.31 17.18 -16.25
C ALA A 136 7.57 16.14 -15.14
N TRP A 137 6.78 16.17 -14.07
CA TRP A 137 6.90 15.20 -12.97
C TRP A 137 6.61 13.77 -13.42
N TYR A 138 5.59 13.55 -14.26
CA TYR A 138 5.32 12.23 -14.81
C TYR A 138 6.50 11.70 -15.64
N ARG A 139 7.07 12.54 -16.50
CA ARG A 139 8.22 12.16 -17.34
C ARG A 139 9.47 11.84 -16.51
N GLU A 140 9.80 12.67 -15.52
CA GLU A 140 10.93 12.42 -14.63
C GLU A 140 10.71 11.11 -13.84
N PHE A 141 9.54 10.98 -13.24
CA PHE A 141 9.16 9.79 -12.48
C PHE A 141 9.26 8.51 -13.32
N ALA A 142 8.61 8.47 -14.48
CA ALA A 142 8.54 7.30 -15.33
C ALA A 142 9.91 6.90 -15.87
N SER A 143 10.72 7.87 -16.32
CA SER A 143 12.04 7.64 -16.92
C SER A 143 13.05 7.03 -15.96
N ARG A 144 12.95 7.31 -14.67
CA ARG A 144 13.86 6.83 -13.63
C ARG A 144 13.22 5.78 -12.71
N ALA A 145 11.90 5.61 -12.76
CA ALA A 145 11.12 4.86 -11.79
C ALA A 145 11.32 5.38 -10.35
N LEU A 146 11.20 6.70 -10.14
CA LEU A 146 11.45 7.31 -8.84
C LEU A 146 10.62 6.64 -7.72
N TYR A 147 11.22 6.46 -6.57
CA TYR A 147 10.49 6.07 -5.37
C TYR A 147 9.82 7.31 -4.76
N LEU A 148 8.53 7.44 -4.99
CA LEU A 148 7.73 8.52 -4.41
C LEU A 148 7.02 8.03 -3.15
N ASN A 149 6.75 8.96 -2.24
CA ASN A 149 5.80 8.75 -1.16
C ASN A 149 4.55 9.61 -1.42
N HIS A 150 3.36 9.16 -1.04
CA HIS A 150 2.19 10.03 -0.92
C HIS A 150 1.89 10.26 0.56
N VAL A 151 1.88 11.52 0.97
CA VAL A 151 1.67 11.94 2.35
C VAL A 151 0.44 12.82 2.43
N ILE A 152 -0.69 12.19 2.74
CA ILE A 152 -2.02 12.81 2.67
C ILE A 152 -2.70 12.94 4.02
N ILE A 153 -2.29 12.16 5.03
CA ILE A 153 -2.96 12.11 6.33
C ILE A 153 -2.44 13.22 7.23
N ASN A 154 -3.36 14.00 7.80
CA ASN A 154 -3.04 15.02 8.79
C ASN A 154 -2.81 14.38 10.18
N PRO A 155 -1.99 14.99 11.05
CA PRO A 155 -1.89 14.59 12.46
C PRO A 155 -3.26 14.61 13.16
N PRO A 156 -3.61 13.59 13.99
CA PRO A 156 -4.90 13.52 14.67
C PRO A 156 -4.89 14.34 15.96
N VAL A 157 -4.60 15.63 15.89
CA VAL A 157 -4.43 16.50 17.06
C VAL A 157 -5.79 16.83 17.68
N ASP A 158 -6.67 17.47 16.92
CA ASP A 158 -8.04 17.77 17.36
C ASP A 158 -9.01 17.66 16.19
N ARG A 159 -9.74 16.56 16.13
CA ARG A 159 -10.67 16.26 15.03
C ARG A 159 -11.98 17.03 15.11
N LYS A 160 -12.22 17.79 16.19
CA LYS A 160 -13.43 18.61 16.35
C LYS A 160 -13.25 20.00 15.76
N ARG A 161 -12.01 20.47 15.61
CA ARG A 161 -11.69 21.77 15.02
C ARG A 161 -11.67 21.70 13.50
N ALA A 162 -12.03 22.81 12.87
CA ALA A 162 -11.91 22.94 11.41
C ALA A 162 -10.43 23.00 10.99
N ILE A 163 -10.14 22.58 9.76
CA ILE A 163 -8.75 22.55 9.24
C ILE A 163 -8.11 23.93 9.29
N HIS A 164 -8.85 24.99 8.97
CA HIS A 164 -8.37 26.37 8.97
C HIS A 164 -8.13 26.97 10.36
N ASP A 165 -8.54 26.29 11.43
CA ASP A 165 -8.24 26.66 12.81
C ASP A 165 -6.96 25.96 13.35
N MET A 166 -6.24 25.23 12.49
CA MET A 166 -5.12 24.38 12.85
C MET A 166 -3.87 24.69 12.00
N GLU A 167 -3.62 25.96 11.74
CA GLU A 167 -2.43 26.43 10.98
C GLU A 167 -1.11 26.04 11.65
N ASP A 168 -1.09 25.97 12.97
CA ASP A 168 0.06 25.54 13.76
C ASP A 168 0.46 24.06 13.56
N VAL A 169 -0.41 23.25 12.93
CA VAL A 169 -0.20 21.81 12.77
C VAL A 169 -0.29 21.36 11.32
N PHE A 170 -1.32 21.79 10.58
CA PHE A 170 -1.62 21.23 9.28
C PHE A 170 -0.87 21.96 8.16
N VAL A 171 -0.51 21.20 7.13
CA VAL A 171 0.22 21.74 5.97
C VAL A 171 -0.58 22.84 5.29
N HIS A 172 0.01 24.02 5.20
CA HIS A 172 -0.57 25.23 4.60
C HIS A 172 0.49 26.12 3.98
N ALA A 173 0.08 27.00 3.06
CA ALA A 173 0.92 28.04 2.49
C ALA A 173 1.13 29.16 3.49
N VAL A 174 2.38 29.47 3.84
CA VAL A 174 2.75 30.57 4.74
C VAL A 174 2.89 31.87 3.97
N ARG A 175 3.62 31.85 2.86
CA ARG A 175 3.85 33.00 1.99
C ARG A 175 4.28 32.59 0.58
N GLU A 176 4.07 33.47 -0.37
CA GLU A 176 4.56 33.35 -1.74
C GLU A 176 5.90 34.05 -1.88
N THR A 177 6.72 33.55 -2.82
CA THR A 177 7.96 34.15 -3.28
C THR A 177 8.06 33.98 -4.80
N ASP A 178 8.95 34.72 -5.44
CA ASP A 178 9.21 34.55 -6.89
C ASP A 178 9.68 33.11 -7.23
N ALA A 179 10.37 32.45 -6.30
CA ALA A 179 10.91 31.11 -6.49
C ALA A 179 9.92 29.97 -6.19
N GLY A 180 8.82 30.24 -5.49
CA GLY A 180 7.89 29.21 -5.07
C GLY A 180 7.03 29.62 -3.87
N VAL A 181 6.34 28.65 -3.27
CA VAL A 181 5.53 28.83 -2.07
C VAL A 181 6.25 28.25 -0.85
N VAL A 182 6.30 29.02 0.23
CA VAL A 182 6.80 28.55 1.53
C VAL A 182 5.65 27.88 2.26
N VAL A 183 5.89 26.65 2.71
CA VAL A 183 4.89 25.76 3.31
C VAL A 183 5.35 25.34 4.69
N SER A 184 4.44 25.34 5.66
CA SER A 184 4.67 24.80 7.01
C SER A 184 3.56 23.80 7.39
N GLY A 185 3.89 22.90 8.33
CA GLY A 185 2.96 21.93 8.90
C GLY A 185 3.47 20.50 8.85
N ALA A 186 2.61 19.57 9.25
CA ALA A 186 2.98 18.17 9.36
C ALA A 186 2.03 17.23 8.61
N LYS A 187 2.58 16.12 8.14
CA LYS A 187 1.85 14.94 7.68
C LYS A 187 2.35 13.72 8.46
N MET A 188 1.41 12.87 8.86
CA MET A 188 1.76 11.65 9.57
C MET A 188 1.51 10.40 8.74
N LEU A 189 2.04 9.28 9.24
CA LEU A 189 2.09 8.03 8.49
C LEU A 189 2.80 8.20 7.13
N ALA A 190 3.86 9.01 7.14
CA ALA A 190 4.76 9.17 6.00
C ALA A 190 5.67 7.94 5.86
N THR A 191 5.06 6.76 5.91
CA THR A 191 5.74 5.46 5.86
C THR A 191 6.63 5.36 4.63
N GLY A 192 7.89 5.01 4.84
CA GLY A 192 8.89 4.88 3.78
C GLY A 192 9.59 6.18 3.39
N SER A 193 9.17 7.35 3.87
CA SER A 193 9.74 8.64 3.43
C SER A 193 11.25 8.76 3.59
N ALA A 194 11.83 8.12 4.62
CA ALA A 194 13.28 8.09 4.79
C ALA A 194 14.02 7.41 3.62
N LEU A 195 13.32 6.61 2.81
CA LEU A 195 13.84 5.81 1.72
C LEU A 195 13.29 6.22 0.34
N THR A 196 12.52 7.32 0.25
CA THR A 196 11.94 7.83 -1.01
C THR A 196 12.75 8.99 -1.57
N ASN A 197 12.61 9.26 -2.87
CA ASN A 197 13.25 10.40 -3.55
C ASN A 197 12.46 11.68 -3.34
N ALA A 198 11.12 11.59 -3.35
CA ALA A 198 10.24 12.74 -3.14
C ALA A 198 8.93 12.31 -2.48
N GLY A 199 8.23 13.27 -1.89
CA GLY A 199 6.88 13.13 -1.35
C GLY A 199 5.86 13.87 -2.21
N PHE A 200 4.74 13.22 -2.50
CA PHE A 200 3.54 13.85 -3.01
C PHE A 200 2.66 14.26 -1.84
N VAL A 201 2.43 15.54 -1.67
CA VAL A 201 1.67 16.11 -0.56
C VAL A 201 0.33 16.62 -1.07
N ALA A 202 -0.77 16.17 -0.47
CA ALA A 202 -2.12 16.59 -0.81
C ALA A 202 -3.01 16.64 0.45
N PRO A 203 -4.16 17.31 0.43
CA PRO A 203 -5.20 17.17 1.44
C PRO A 203 -5.73 15.73 1.44
N VAL A 204 -6.25 15.25 2.56
CA VAL A 204 -7.01 13.99 2.56
C VAL A 204 -8.30 14.16 1.75
N GLY A 205 -8.70 13.13 0.99
CA GLY A 205 -9.86 13.23 0.08
C GLY A 205 -11.22 13.51 0.75
N SER A 206 -11.32 13.35 2.08
CA SER A 206 -12.48 13.73 2.88
C SER A 206 -12.30 15.08 3.60
N ALA A 207 -11.24 15.85 3.28
CA ALA A 207 -10.99 17.13 3.93
C ALA A 207 -12.11 18.13 3.60
N ALA A 208 -12.73 18.66 4.64
CA ALA A 208 -13.69 19.75 4.51
C ALA A 208 -12.94 21.09 4.48
N LEU A 209 -12.52 21.51 3.29
CA LEU A 209 -11.92 22.82 3.07
C LEU A 209 -13.03 23.84 2.83
N ALA A 210 -13.21 24.77 3.79
CA ALA A 210 -14.25 25.79 3.72
C ALA A 210 -13.82 26.93 2.79
N PRO A 211 -14.58 27.22 1.68
CA PRO A 211 -14.29 28.37 0.81
C PRO A 211 -14.25 29.68 1.59
N GLY A 212 -13.32 30.57 1.23
CA GLY A 212 -13.10 31.86 1.90
C GLY A 212 -12.31 31.77 3.23
N LYS A 213 -11.91 30.55 3.67
CA LYS A 213 -11.17 30.33 4.91
C LYS A 213 -10.01 29.35 4.80
N ALA A 214 -10.08 28.40 3.88
CA ALA A 214 -9.15 27.27 3.84
C ALA A 214 -8.30 27.21 2.55
N GLU A 215 -8.23 28.28 1.79
CA GLU A 215 -7.46 28.34 0.54
C GLU A 215 -5.97 28.09 0.78
N ALA A 216 -5.40 28.52 1.90
CA ALA A 216 -4.01 28.26 2.26
C ALA A 216 -3.69 26.77 2.44
N PHE A 217 -4.71 25.94 2.69
CA PHE A 217 -4.61 24.50 2.85
C PHE A 217 -4.91 23.73 1.55
N ALA A 218 -5.40 24.41 0.51
CA ALA A 218 -5.72 23.83 -0.78
C ALA A 218 -4.45 23.72 -1.65
N LEU A 219 -3.55 22.81 -1.26
CA LEU A 219 -2.23 22.60 -1.85
C LEU A 219 -2.07 21.15 -2.31
N VAL A 220 -1.56 20.98 -3.53
CA VAL A 220 -1.04 19.69 -4.02
C VAL A 220 0.32 19.96 -4.64
N PHE A 221 1.35 19.28 -4.17
CA PHE A 221 2.72 19.53 -4.62
C PHE A 221 3.62 18.32 -4.41
N PHE A 222 4.75 18.31 -5.10
CA PHE A 222 5.86 17.43 -4.78
C PHE A 222 6.88 18.15 -3.91
N VAL A 223 7.54 17.41 -3.03
CA VAL A 223 8.67 17.88 -2.25
C VAL A 223 9.78 16.85 -2.27
N ARG A 224 10.98 17.26 -2.65
CA ARG A 224 12.16 16.40 -2.63
C ARG A 224 12.62 16.17 -1.18
N MET A 225 13.13 14.98 -0.88
CA MET A 225 13.49 14.63 0.51
C MET A 225 14.74 15.37 1.01
N ASP A 226 15.57 15.91 0.11
CA ASP A 226 16.73 16.76 0.42
C ASP A 226 16.38 18.23 0.65
N ASN A 227 15.12 18.62 0.50
CA ASN A 227 14.68 20.00 0.75
C ASN A 227 15.04 20.41 2.18
N PRO A 228 15.73 21.57 2.38
CA PRO A 228 16.17 22.01 3.71
C PRO A 228 15.07 22.19 4.75
N GLY A 229 13.83 22.45 4.31
CA GLY A 229 12.66 22.57 5.18
C GLY A 229 12.00 21.23 5.51
N VAL A 230 12.46 20.11 4.95
CA VAL A 230 11.89 18.77 5.22
C VAL A 230 12.63 18.09 6.35
N LYS A 231 11.90 17.64 7.36
CA LYS A 231 12.42 16.84 8.46
C LYS A 231 11.56 15.59 8.64
N LEU A 232 12.19 14.43 8.82
CA LEU A 232 11.52 13.16 9.08
C LEU A 232 11.83 12.69 10.48
N ILE A 233 10.80 12.49 11.29
CA ILE A 233 10.92 11.87 12.62
C ILE A 233 10.47 10.43 12.48
N CYS A 234 11.42 9.49 12.57
CA CYS A 234 11.20 8.08 12.32
C CYS A 234 10.98 7.31 13.62
N ARG A 235 10.18 6.26 13.51
CA ARG A 235 10.01 5.26 14.55
C ARG A 235 11.19 4.28 14.55
N THR A 236 11.53 3.72 15.72
CA THR A 236 12.47 2.60 15.84
C THR A 236 11.98 1.41 15.02
N PRO A 237 12.85 0.78 14.20
CA PRO A 237 12.50 -0.40 13.42
C PRO A 237 12.09 -1.58 14.30
N TYR A 238 11.12 -2.35 13.84
CA TYR A 238 10.55 -3.47 14.59
C TYR A 238 11.55 -4.62 14.82
N GLY A 239 12.50 -4.80 13.91
CA GLY A 239 13.56 -5.80 14.02
C GLY A 239 14.81 -5.34 14.78
N SER A 240 14.82 -4.15 15.39
CA SER A 240 16.02 -3.53 16.00
C SER A 240 16.63 -4.33 17.16
N HIS A 241 15.81 -5.12 17.85
CA HIS A 241 16.25 -5.97 18.97
C HIS A 241 16.75 -7.35 18.52
N ALA A 242 16.57 -7.72 17.27
CA ALA A 242 17.00 -9.01 16.76
C ALA A 242 18.52 -9.09 16.67
N THR A 243 19.08 -10.19 17.17
CA THR A 243 20.54 -10.41 17.16
C THR A 243 21.01 -11.09 15.88
N THR A 244 20.12 -11.75 15.17
CA THR A 244 20.40 -12.46 13.92
C THR A 244 19.18 -12.41 12.98
N PRO A 245 19.36 -12.55 11.65
CA PRO A 245 18.23 -12.71 10.72
C PRO A 245 17.40 -13.99 11.00
N PHE A 246 17.97 -14.96 11.70
CA PHE A 246 17.26 -16.17 12.12
C PHE A 246 16.12 -15.86 13.10
N ASP A 247 16.30 -14.85 13.95
CA ASP A 247 15.34 -14.46 14.99
C ASP A 247 14.22 -13.57 14.46
N ALA A 248 14.50 -12.76 13.43
CA ALA A 248 13.57 -11.80 12.85
C ALA A 248 13.72 -11.73 11.30
N PRO A 249 13.35 -12.80 10.59
CA PRO A 249 13.68 -12.93 9.16
C PRO A 249 12.94 -11.97 8.24
N LEU A 250 11.77 -11.47 8.63
CA LEU A 250 10.97 -10.50 7.86
C LEU A 250 11.24 -9.08 8.34
N SER A 251 11.09 -8.83 9.64
CA SER A 251 11.21 -7.48 10.23
C SER A 251 12.62 -6.89 10.09
N SER A 252 13.66 -7.74 10.07
CA SER A 252 15.05 -7.28 9.89
C SER A 252 15.37 -6.75 8.48
N ARG A 253 14.49 -6.94 7.48
CA ARG A 253 14.73 -6.54 6.08
C ARG A 253 13.54 -5.89 5.36
N PHE A 254 12.32 -6.01 5.90
CA PHE A 254 11.10 -5.49 5.28
C PHE A 254 10.38 -4.46 6.14
N ASP A 255 11.06 -3.88 7.12
CA ASP A 255 10.54 -2.75 7.85
C ASP A 255 10.37 -1.55 6.92
N GLU A 256 9.20 -0.93 6.93
CA GLU A 256 8.88 0.18 6.04
C GLU A 256 9.24 1.55 6.63
N ASN A 257 9.81 1.59 7.83
CA ASN A 257 10.26 2.80 8.51
C ASN A 257 9.17 3.87 8.62
N ASP A 258 8.21 3.65 9.52
CA ASP A 258 7.14 4.63 9.78
C ASP A 258 7.73 5.95 10.28
N SER A 259 7.22 7.07 9.76
CA SER A 259 7.71 8.41 10.09
C SER A 259 6.61 9.46 10.06
N VAL A 260 6.90 10.61 10.66
CA VAL A 260 6.17 11.87 10.50
C VAL A 260 7.01 12.78 9.60
N LEU A 261 6.38 13.36 8.58
CA LEU A 261 6.99 14.37 7.72
C LEU A 261 6.62 15.75 8.23
N LEU A 262 7.63 16.55 8.52
CA LEU A 262 7.51 17.94 8.93
C LEU A 262 8.01 18.86 7.81
N LEU A 263 7.24 19.89 7.52
CA LEU A 263 7.59 20.99 6.67
C LEU A 263 7.80 22.22 7.58
N ASP A 264 9.06 22.63 7.71
CA ASP A 264 9.48 23.73 8.56
C ASP A 264 9.92 24.89 7.66
N GLU A 265 8.97 25.74 7.28
CA GLU A 265 9.16 26.79 6.26
C GLU A 265 9.81 26.26 4.98
N ALA A 266 9.37 25.10 4.50
CA ALA A 266 9.89 24.48 3.29
C ALA A 266 9.52 25.30 2.05
N LEU A 267 10.51 25.76 1.30
CA LEU A 267 10.27 26.38 -0.01
C LEU A 267 9.96 25.29 -1.04
N ILE A 268 8.77 25.31 -1.58
CA ILE A 268 8.34 24.45 -2.68
C ILE A 268 8.44 25.28 -3.96
N PRO A 269 9.36 24.95 -4.88
CA PRO A 269 9.48 25.64 -6.17
C PRO A 269 8.18 25.59 -6.95
N TRP A 270 7.89 26.62 -7.76
CA TRP A 270 6.65 26.67 -8.53
C TRP A 270 6.50 25.49 -9.51
N GLU A 271 7.60 24.95 -10.02
CA GLU A 271 7.64 23.77 -10.89
C GLU A 271 7.24 22.46 -10.17
N ASP A 272 7.27 22.44 -8.82
CA ASP A 272 6.85 21.29 -8.01
C ASP A 272 5.39 21.41 -7.54
N VAL A 273 4.73 22.55 -7.80
CA VAL A 273 3.33 22.79 -7.41
C VAL A 273 2.38 22.25 -8.48
N LEU A 274 1.34 21.53 -8.07
CA LEU A 274 0.27 21.02 -8.93
C LEU A 274 -1.06 21.73 -8.72
N VAL A 275 -1.36 22.13 -7.48
CA VAL A 275 -2.55 22.91 -7.13
C VAL A 275 -2.17 23.92 -6.08
N TYR A 276 -2.59 25.16 -6.27
CA TYR A 276 -2.37 26.26 -5.34
C TYR A 276 -3.64 27.07 -5.12
N ARG A 277 -4.14 27.10 -3.86
CA ARG A 277 -5.33 27.85 -3.42
C ARG A 277 -6.65 27.53 -4.18
N ASP A 278 -6.71 26.37 -4.83
CA ASP A 278 -7.89 25.89 -5.53
C ASP A 278 -8.48 24.69 -4.79
N ILE A 279 -9.53 24.93 -4.01
CA ILE A 279 -10.16 23.93 -3.15
C ILE A 279 -10.77 22.80 -3.99
N GLU A 280 -11.41 23.12 -5.11
CA GLU A 280 -12.05 22.14 -5.97
C GLU A 280 -11.03 21.15 -6.56
N ARG A 281 -9.94 21.68 -7.13
CA ARG A 281 -8.87 20.85 -7.65
C ARG A 281 -8.13 20.08 -6.56
N ALA A 282 -7.87 20.69 -5.40
CA ALA A 282 -7.15 20.02 -4.31
C ALA A 282 -7.91 18.83 -3.73
N THR A 283 -9.25 18.89 -3.70
CA THR A 283 -10.11 17.81 -3.19
C THR A 283 -10.61 16.85 -4.28
N GLY A 284 -10.74 17.32 -5.52
CA GLY A 284 -11.20 16.54 -6.68
C GLY A 284 -10.14 15.58 -7.26
N PHE A 285 -8.87 15.75 -6.92
CA PHE A 285 -7.75 14.93 -7.36
C PHE A 285 -8.03 13.41 -7.28
N TYR A 286 -8.61 12.95 -6.19
CA TYR A 286 -8.86 11.52 -5.97
C TYR A 286 -9.82 10.91 -6.99
N ALA A 287 -10.83 11.66 -7.42
CA ALA A 287 -11.83 11.18 -8.35
C ALA A 287 -11.32 11.18 -9.81
N THR A 288 -10.38 12.05 -10.13
CA THR A 288 -9.92 12.30 -11.50
C THR A 288 -8.62 11.58 -11.86
N SER A 289 -7.83 11.18 -10.86
CA SER A 289 -6.51 10.58 -11.07
C SER A 289 -6.53 9.04 -11.24
N GLY A 290 -7.66 8.36 -11.03
CA GLY A 290 -7.71 6.90 -10.96
C GLY A 290 -7.00 6.32 -9.72
N PHE A 291 -6.57 7.17 -8.77
CA PHE A 291 -5.83 6.74 -7.59
C PHE A 291 -6.56 5.67 -6.77
N PRO A 292 -7.88 5.80 -6.45
CA PRO A 292 -8.60 4.75 -5.71
C PRO A 292 -8.63 3.41 -6.45
N ASN A 293 -8.74 3.42 -7.77
CA ASN A 293 -8.74 2.23 -8.61
C ASN A 293 -7.38 1.51 -8.53
N LEU A 294 -6.31 2.28 -8.74
CA LEU A 294 -4.95 1.77 -8.88
C LEU A 294 -4.34 1.32 -7.55
N TYR A 295 -4.49 2.09 -6.44
CA TYR A 295 -3.91 1.65 -5.19
C TYR A 295 -4.59 0.39 -4.64
N ASN A 296 -5.91 0.21 -4.87
CA ASN A 296 -6.60 -1.00 -4.48
C ASN A 296 -6.19 -2.20 -5.33
N PHE A 297 -5.95 -1.99 -6.60
CA PHE A 297 -5.43 -3.03 -7.49
C PHE A 297 -4.06 -3.54 -7.06
N GLN A 298 -3.14 -2.62 -6.76
CA GLN A 298 -1.83 -2.97 -6.21
C GLN A 298 -1.97 -3.71 -4.87
N SER A 299 -2.79 -3.20 -3.96
CA SER A 299 -2.91 -3.78 -2.62
C SER A 299 -3.48 -5.20 -2.62
N GLY A 300 -4.51 -5.45 -3.43
CA GLY A 300 -5.08 -6.78 -3.57
C GLY A 300 -4.10 -7.77 -4.19
N THR A 301 -3.38 -7.34 -5.23
CA THR A 301 -2.37 -8.18 -5.87
C THR A 301 -1.26 -8.54 -4.88
N ARG A 302 -0.73 -7.57 -4.13
CA ARG A 302 0.29 -7.81 -3.08
C ARG A 302 -0.26 -8.71 -1.97
N LEU A 303 -1.51 -8.48 -1.51
CA LEU A 303 -2.10 -9.30 -0.45
C LEU A 303 -2.27 -10.75 -0.89
N SER A 304 -2.64 -11.02 -2.14
CA SER A 304 -2.73 -12.40 -2.64
C SER A 304 -1.40 -13.13 -2.55
N VAL A 305 -0.27 -12.46 -2.85
CA VAL A 305 1.09 -13.02 -2.69
C VAL A 305 1.41 -13.24 -1.21
N LYS A 306 1.04 -12.33 -0.33
CA LYS A 306 1.22 -12.52 1.12
C LYS A 306 0.44 -13.73 1.64
N LEU A 307 -0.78 -13.94 1.16
CA LEU A 307 -1.59 -15.10 1.49
C LEU A 307 -1.00 -16.42 0.95
N GLU A 308 -0.30 -16.41 -0.19
CA GLU A 308 0.47 -17.57 -0.67
C GLU A 308 1.54 -17.99 0.38
N LEU A 309 2.29 -17.02 0.90
CA LEU A 309 3.25 -17.30 1.97
C LEU A 309 2.55 -17.85 3.22
N MET A 310 1.45 -17.20 3.65
CA MET A 310 0.74 -17.60 4.88
C MET A 310 0.18 -19.01 4.77
N ALA A 311 -0.43 -19.39 3.66
CA ALA A 311 -0.90 -20.77 3.42
C ALA A 311 0.26 -21.78 3.50
N GLY A 312 1.39 -21.46 2.85
CA GLY A 312 2.60 -22.27 2.90
C GLY A 312 3.19 -22.39 4.29
N LEU A 313 3.21 -21.31 5.07
CA LEU A 313 3.70 -21.29 6.45
C LEU A 313 2.84 -22.16 7.36
N LEU A 314 1.50 -22.03 7.29
CA LEU A 314 0.60 -22.84 8.11
C LEU A 314 0.74 -24.33 7.75
N SER A 315 0.73 -24.67 6.47
CA SER A 315 0.93 -26.03 5.99
C SER A 315 2.24 -26.66 6.50
N ARG A 316 3.35 -25.92 6.40
CA ARG A 316 4.66 -26.42 6.89
C ARG A 316 4.73 -26.47 8.40
N GLY A 317 4.13 -25.51 9.11
CA GLY A 317 4.08 -25.47 10.57
C GLY A 317 3.31 -26.65 11.14
N THR A 318 2.17 -26.99 10.57
CA THR A 318 1.35 -28.13 11.00
C THR A 318 2.03 -29.48 10.70
N ARG A 319 2.71 -29.60 9.55
CA ARG A 319 3.53 -30.78 9.23
C ARG A 319 4.69 -30.95 10.23
N ALA A 320 5.38 -29.87 10.55
CA ALA A 320 6.47 -29.91 11.54
C ALA A 320 5.95 -30.32 12.94
N ASN A 321 4.69 -30.06 13.26
CA ASN A 321 4.03 -30.48 14.50
C ASN A 321 3.39 -31.89 14.39
N GLY A 322 3.32 -32.50 13.20
CA GLY A 322 2.66 -33.79 12.97
C GLY A 322 1.14 -33.73 13.08
N THR A 323 0.52 -32.59 12.74
CA THR A 323 -0.94 -32.37 12.82
C THR A 323 -1.60 -32.14 11.46
N ASP A 324 -0.83 -32.16 10.38
CA ASP A 324 -1.27 -31.81 9.02
C ASP A 324 -2.29 -32.78 8.43
N GLU A 325 -2.41 -34.00 8.95
CA GLU A 325 -3.45 -34.96 8.54
C GLU A 325 -4.79 -34.76 9.28
N PHE A 326 -4.85 -33.92 10.32
CA PHE A 326 -6.07 -33.69 11.04
C PHE A 326 -7.05 -32.87 10.18
N ARG A 327 -8.29 -33.36 10.03
CA ARG A 327 -9.32 -32.77 9.18
C ARG A 327 -9.52 -31.27 9.43
N GLY A 328 -9.56 -30.84 10.70
CA GLY A 328 -9.73 -29.43 11.07
C GLY A 328 -8.52 -28.58 10.66
N VAL A 329 -7.31 -29.14 10.72
CA VAL A 329 -6.08 -28.48 10.29
C VAL A 329 -6.04 -28.33 8.78
N GLN A 330 -6.42 -29.37 8.04
CA GLN A 330 -6.55 -29.30 6.57
C GLN A 330 -7.57 -28.25 6.14
N ALA A 331 -8.70 -28.16 6.86
CA ALA A 331 -9.71 -27.14 6.61
C ALA A 331 -9.17 -25.73 6.83
N ALA A 332 -8.38 -25.49 7.88
CA ALA A 332 -7.76 -24.18 8.15
C ALA A 332 -6.77 -23.75 7.05
N VAL A 333 -5.93 -24.66 6.55
CA VAL A 333 -5.03 -24.39 5.40
C VAL A 333 -5.86 -24.12 4.15
N GLY A 334 -6.89 -24.91 3.86
CA GLY A 334 -7.81 -24.72 2.74
C GLY A 334 -8.54 -23.38 2.79
N GLU A 335 -8.88 -22.89 3.98
CA GLU A 335 -9.52 -21.58 4.17
C GLU A 335 -8.60 -20.44 3.73
N ILE A 336 -7.30 -20.45 4.10
CA ILE A 336 -6.34 -19.43 3.67
C ILE A 336 -6.12 -19.48 2.13
N ILE A 337 -6.04 -20.69 1.56
CA ILE A 337 -5.95 -20.85 0.09
C ILE A 337 -7.17 -20.22 -0.59
N THR A 338 -8.38 -20.47 -0.08
CA THR A 338 -9.62 -19.91 -0.63
C THR A 338 -9.64 -18.39 -0.52
N MET A 339 -9.18 -17.82 0.61
CA MET A 339 -9.04 -16.36 0.78
C MET A 339 -8.08 -15.78 -0.27
N ARG A 340 -6.95 -16.43 -0.49
CA ARG A 340 -5.99 -16.03 -1.54
C ARG A 340 -6.64 -16.02 -2.91
N ASP A 341 -7.37 -17.07 -3.24
CA ASP A 341 -8.02 -17.23 -4.55
C ASP A 341 -9.13 -16.19 -4.75
N MET A 342 -9.90 -15.87 -3.71
CA MET A 342 -10.90 -14.80 -3.76
C MET A 342 -10.27 -13.42 -4.02
N VAL A 343 -9.17 -13.07 -3.33
CA VAL A 343 -8.45 -11.80 -3.56
C VAL A 343 -7.90 -11.75 -4.98
N TRP A 344 -7.30 -12.85 -5.46
CA TRP A 344 -6.78 -12.94 -6.82
C TRP A 344 -7.90 -12.83 -7.87
N ALA A 345 -9.05 -13.48 -7.64
CA ALA A 345 -10.21 -13.37 -8.52
C ALA A 345 -10.74 -11.93 -8.60
N LEU A 346 -10.81 -11.22 -7.48
CA LEU A 346 -11.22 -9.81 -7.46
C LEU A 346 -10.24 -8.91 -8.22
N THR A 347 -8.92 -9.12 -8.08
CA THR A 347 -7.93 -8.38 -8.88
C THR A 347 -8.00 -8.74 -10.36
N SER A 348 -8.33 -9.99 -10.68
CA SER A 348 -8.61 -10.41 -12.07
C SER A 348 -9.83 -9.71 -12.63
N ALA A 349 -10.92 -9.66 -11.87
CA ALA A 349 -12.13 -8.93 -12.28
C ALA A 349 -11.85 -7.43 -12.52
N MET A 350 -11.04 -6.80 -11.66
CA MET A 350 -10.61 -5.41 -11.85
C MET A 350 -9.89 -5.18 -13.18
N ALA A 351 -9.04 -6.15 -13.60
CA ALA A 351 -8.23 -6.03 -14.81
C ALA A 351 -9.00 -6.41 -16.08
N TYR A 352 -9.81 -7.49 -16.04
CA TYR A 352 -10.55 -7.99 -17.21
C TYR A 352 -11.85 -7.23 -17.51
N ASP A 353 -12.42 -6.58 -16.49
CA ASP A 353 -13.60 -5.72 -16.62
C ASP A 353 -13.26 -4.29 -16.16
N PRO A 354 -12.35 -3.59 -16.85
CA PRO A 354 -11.91 -2.25 -16.46
C PRO A 354 -12.99 -1.21 -16.73
N GLU A 355 -12.78 -0.02 -16.18
CA GLU A 355 -13.59 1.15 -16.52
C GLU A 355 -12.77 2.21 -17.23
N PRO A 356 -13.42 3.13 -17.98
CA PRO A 356 -12.73 4.23 -18.65
C PRO A 356 -12.01 5.13 -17.63
N GLY A 357 -10.75 5.46 -17.93
CA GLY A 357 -9.95 6.47 -17.25
C GLY A 357 -9.82 7.74 -18.09
N SER A 358 -9.03 8.71 -17.62
CA SER A 358 -8.73 9.94 -18.35
C SER A 358 -7.86 9.65 -19.58
N GLY A 359 -7.91 10.52 -20.59
CA GLY A 359 -7.02 10.47 -21.74
C GLY A 359 -7.11 9.19 -22.59
N GLY A 360 -8.27 8.53 -22.65
CA GLY A 360 -8.46 7.28 -23.40
C GLY A 360 -7.77 6.06 -22.78
N THR A 361 -7.48 6.11 -21.49
CA THR A 361 -6.95 4.99 -20.70
C THR A 361 -8.06 4.14 -20.10
N VAL A 362 -7.68 3.03 -19.50
CA VAL A 362 -8.53 2.22 -18.65
C VAL A 362 -7.91 2.08 -17.25
N VAL A 363 -8.77 2.02 -16.25
CA VAL A 363 -8.38 1.81 -14.86
C VAL A 363 -9.11 0.59 -14.29
N PRO A 364 -8.56 -0.08 -13.28
CA PRO A 364 -9.24 -1.18 -12.59
C PRO A 364 -10.63 -0.75 -12.10
N ARG A 365 -11.66 -1.57 -12.33
CA ARG A 365 -13.03 -1.21 -11.98
C ARG A 365 -13.22 -0.99 -10.48
N LEU A 366 -13.81 0.13 -10.13
CA LEU A 366 -13.93 0.59 -8.75
C LEU A 366 -14.90 -0.26 -7.90
N GLU A 367 -15.96 -0.84 -8.51
CA GLU A 367 -16.88 -1.74 -7.81
C GLU A 367 -16.17 -3.01 -7.31
N HIS A 368 -15.32 -3.60 -8.14
CA HIS A 368 -14.51 -4.76 -7.75
C HIS A 368 -13.48 -4.39 -6.69
N ALA A 369 -12.87 -3.21 -6.82
CA ALA A 369 -11.97 -2.65 -5.82
C ALA A 369 -12.66 -2.42 -4.47
N SER A 370 -13.92 -1.96 -4.48
CA SER A 370 -14.71 -1.75 -3.26
C SER A 370 -15.03 -3.05 -2.55
N ALA A 371 -15.42 -4.08 -3.31
CA ALA A 371 -15.66 -5.42 -2.77
C ALA A 371 -14.38 -6.00 -2.13
N MET A 372 -13.24 -5.84 -2.82
CA MET A 372 -11.95 -6.27 -2.29
C MET A 372 -11.57 -5.52 -1.01
N ARG A 373 -11.72 -4.18 -0.97
CA ARG A 373 -11.44 -3.37 0.23
C ARG A 373 -12.23 -3.86 1.45
N MET A 374 -13.52 -4.14 1.24
CA MET A 374 -14.39 -4.63 2.31
C MET A 374 -13.93 -6.00 2.83
N TYR A 375 -13.49 -6.87 1.93
CA TYR A 375 -13.04 -8.21 2.27
C TYR A 375 -11.66 -8.20 2.93
N ASN A 376 -10.71 -7.40 2.42
CA ASN A 376 -9.35 -7.30 2.96
C ASN A 376 -9.31 -6.95 4.46
N ALA A 377 -10.21 -6.07 4.91
CA ALA A 377 -10.29 -5.67 6.31
C ALA A 377 -10.61 -6.85 7.27
N GLN A 378 -11.15 -7.96 6.75
CA GLN A 378 -11.54 -9.13 7.52
C GLN A 378 -10.55 -10.30 7.38
N ILE A 379 -9.88 -10.40 6.23
CA ILE A 379 -9.00 -11.54 5.90
C ILE A 379 -7.88 -11.70 6.92
N TRP A 380 -7.18 -10.61 7.24
CA TRP A 380 -5.97 -10.70 8.05
C TRP A 380 -6.28 -11.12 9.49
N ASP A 381 -7.38 -10.65 10.05
CA ASP A 381 -7.84 -11.05 11.37
C ASP A 381 -8.11 -12.57 11.39
N ARG A 382 -8.78 -13.07 10.34
CA ARG A 382 -9.07 -14.49 10.23
C ARG A 382 -7.81 -15.35 10.01
N VAL A 383 -6.87 -14.89 9.20
CA VAL A 383 -5.57 -15.56 9.03
C VAL A 383 -4.85 -15.66 10.37
N HIS A 384 -4.82 -14.58 11.14
CA HIS A 384 -4.20 -14.55 12.47
C HIS A 384 -4.83 -15.58 13.40
N GLU A 385 -6.16 -15.59 13.51
CA GLU A 385 -6.93 -16.58 14.29
C GLU A 385 -6.64 -18.03 13.86
N LEU A 386 -6.54 -18.30 12.56
CA LEU A 386 -6.24 -19.63 12.04
C LEU A 386 -4.84 -20.10 12.46
N PHE A 387 -3.85 -19.22 12.47
CA PHE A 387 -2.52 -19.57 12.97
C PHE A 387 -2.52 -19.85 14.47
N GLU A 388 -3.14 -19.00 15.26
CA GLU A 388 -3.23 -19.15 16.71
C GLU A 388 -3.95 -20.43 17.13
N THR A 389 -5.10 -20.70 16.52
CA THR A 389 -5.91 -21.89 16.85
C THR A 389 -5.30 -23.19 16.33
N THR A 390 -4.54 -23.15 15.24
CA THR A 390 -4.00 -24.36 14.59
C THR A 390 -2.60 -24.72 15.12
N LEU A 391 -1.72 -23.74 15.34
CA LEU A 391 -0.36 -23.95 15.84
C LEU A 391 -0.27 -23.83 17.37
N GLY A 392 -1.26 -23.19 18.01
CA GLY A 392 -1.27 -22.95 19.45
C GLY A 392 -0.01 -22.29 19.94
N GLY A 393 0.54 -22.76 21.04
CA GLY A 393 1.77 -22.23 21.63
C GLY A 393 3.08 -22.59 20.93
N ALA A 394 3.05 -23.34 19.83
CA ALA A 394 4.29 -23.80 19.18
C ALA A 394 5.24 -22.65 18.76
N PRO A 395 4.78 -21.50 18.22
CA PRO A 395 5.66 -20.38 17.90
C PRO A 395 6.31 -19.71 19.12
N LEU A 396 5.74 -19.87 20.31
CA LEU A 396 6.30 -19.37 21.58
C LEU A 396 7.33 -20.35 22.17
N ALA A 397 7.17 -21.65 21.89
CA ALA A 397 8.01 -22.71 22.44
C ALA A 397 9.28 -22.88 21.58
N VAL A 398 10.07 -21.81 21.43
CA VAL A 398 11.34 -21.79 20.71
C VAL A 398 12.40 -21.06 21.54
N PRO A 399 13.72 -21.35 21.34
CA PRO A 399 14.79 -20.62 22.00
C PRO A 399 14.73 -19.11 21.69
N SER A 400 15.21 -18.27 22.62
CA SER A 400 15.19 -16.82 22.48
C SER A 400 15.96 -16.33 21.26
N SER A 401 17.08 -16.99 20.94
CA SER A 401 17.93 -16.66 19.81
C SER A 401 18.46 -17.89 19.09
N GLY A 402 18.72 -17.78 17.79
CA GLY A 402 19.47 -18.76 17.03
C GLY A 402 20.88 -19.03 17.58
N ARG A 403 21.41 -18.13 18.42
CA ARG A 403 22.69 -18.33 19.15
C ARG A 403 22.66 -19.48 20.14
N ASP A 404 21.49 -19.83 20.67
CA ASP A 404 21.33 -20.97 21.58
C ASP A 404 21.67 -22.28 20.86
N LEU A 405 21.47 -22.38 19.55
CA LEU A 405 21.87 -23.49 18.69
C LEU A 405 23.41 -23.67 18.58
N ALA A 406 24.16 -22.60 18.82
CA ALA A 406 25.62 -22.63 18.81
C ALA A 406 26.23 -22.98 20.17
N ASN A 407 25.44 -23.03 21.23
CA ASN A 407 25.89 -23.40 22.57
C ASN A 407 26.09 -24.94 22.65
N PRO A 408 27.30 -25.43 22.91
CA PRO A 408 27.59 -26.87 22.92
C PRO A 408 26.87 -27.66 24.02
N GLU A 409 26.52 -27.02 25.14
CA GLU A 409 25.76 -27.64 26.23
C GLU A 409 24.27 -27.75 25.89
N LEU A 410 23.72 -26.72 25.23
CA LEU A 410 22.31 -26.67 24.88
C LEU A 410 21.99 -27.43 23.60
N ARG A 411 22.93 -27.49 22.66
CA ARG A 411 22.71 -28.07 21.33
C ARG A 411 22.15 -29.50 21.37
N PRO A 412 22.67 -30.45 22.14
CA PRO A 412 22.11 -31.81 22.23
C PRO A 412 20.70 -31.84 22.81
N LEU A 413 20.40 -30.94 23.76
CA LEU A 413 19.08 -30.83 24.36
C LEU A 413 18.07 -30.24 23.38
N ILE A 414 18.49 -29.19 22.65
CA ILE A 414 17.68 -28.57 21.60
C ILE A 414 17.39 -29.61 20.51
N ASP A 415 18.37 -30.28 19.98
CA ASP A 415 18.21 -31.29 18.94
C ASP A 415 17.24 -32.40 19.34
N ARG A 416 17.22 -32.76 20.62
CA ARG A 416 16.34 -33.80 21.16
C ARG A 416 14.91 -33.30 21.39
N PHE A 417 14.74 -32.13 22.04
CA PHE A 417 13.45 -31.71 22.59
C PHE A 417 12.69 -30.72 21.71
N TYR A 418 13.35 -30.07 20.74
CA TYR A 418 12.70 -29.11 19.83
C TYR A 418 12.47 -29.67 18.43
N ARG A 419 12.84 -30.93 18.18
CA ARG A 419 12.57 -31.53 16.85
C ARG A 419 11.09 -31.60 16.55
N GLY A 420 10.75 -31.58 15.28
CA GLY A 420 9.40 -31.83 14.77
C GLY A 420 9.14 -33.33 14.51
N ALA A 421 8.02 -33.64 13.87
CA ALA A 421 7.66 -34.99 13.46
C ALA A 421 8.71 -35.56 12.50
N ASP A 422 8.91 -34.90 11.33
CA ASP A 422 9.89 -35.26 10.31
C ASP A 422 10.86 -34.12 10.02
N THR A 423 11.11 -33.26 11.03
CA THR A 423 11.85 -32.01 10.85
C THR A 423 12.88 -31.88 11.98
N SER A 424 14.12 -31.52 11.63
CA SER A 424 15.17 -31.23 12.59
C SER A 424 14.75 -30.10 13.54
N ALA A 425 15.33 -30.09 14.76
CA ALA A 425 15.10 -28.99 15.70
C ALA A 425 15.47 -27.63 15.08
N HIS A 426 16.61 -27.57 14.36
CA HIS A 426 17.05 -26.37 13.67
C HIS A 426 16.00 -25.84 12.68
N ASP A 427 15.51 -26.70 11.80
CA ASP A 427 14.56 -26.29 10.75
C ASP A 427 13.18 -25.95 11.31
N ARG A 428 12.75 -26.70 12.36
CA ARG A 428 11.50 -26.41 13.06
C ARG A 428 11.56 -25.05 13.78
N ILE A 429 12.63 -24.78 14.51
CA ILE A 429 12.82 -23.49 15.19
C ILE A 429 12.86 -22.35 14.18
N LYS A 430 13.64 -22.52 13.08
CA LYS A 430 13.70 -21.53 11.98
C LYS A 430 12.33 -21.22 11.39
N LEU A 431 11.52 -22.25 11.15
CA LEU A 431 10.15 -22.10 10.62
C LEU A 431 9.23 -21.36 11.61
N LEU A 432 9.27 -21.75 12.90
CA LEU A 432 8.43 -21.12 13.92
C LEU A 432 8.83 -19.68 14.23
N LYS A 433 10.15 -19.35 14.14
CA LYS A 433 10.62 -17.97 14.19
C LYS A 433 10.06 -17.12 13.02
N LEU A 434 10.00 -17.69 11.82
CA LEU A 434 9.39 -17.01 10.68
C LEU A 434 7.88 -16.82 10.87
N VAL A 435 7.17 -17.82 11.40
CA VAL A 435 5.74 -17.70 11.76
C VAL A 435 5.56 -16.59 12.77
N TRP A 436 6.36 -16.58 13.86
CA TRP A 436 6.22 -15.59 14.92
C TRP A 436 6.52 -14.16 14.41
N ASP A 437 7.55 -14.00 13.59
CA ASP A 437 7.86 -12.68 13.00
C ASP A 437 6.76 -12.17 12.06
N ALA A 438 6.03 -13.08 11.39
CA ALA A 438 4.92 -12.72 10.51
C ALA A 438 3.67 -12.27 11.26
N ILE A 439 3.38 -12.84 12.47
CA ILE A 439 2.08 -12.66 13.15
C ILE A 439 2.17 -12.22 14.62
N GLY A 440 3.22 -12.60 15.36
CA GLY A 440 3.25 -12.48 16.81
C GLY A 440 4.14 -11.37 17.35
N THR A 441 5.00 -10.79 16.54
CA THR A 441 5.90 -9.69 16.94
C THR A 441 5.22 -8.32 16.78
N GLU A 442 5.88 -7.25 17.24
CA GLU A 442 5.44 -5.88 16.91
C GLU A 442 5.34 -5.66 15.39
N PHE A 443 6.22 -6.28 14.60
CA PHE A 443 6.15 -6.26 13.14
C PHE A 443 4.87 -6.95 12.64
N GLY A 444 4.53 -8.11 13.18
CA GLY A 444 3.27 -8.80 12.88
C GLY A 444 2.05 -7.94 13.22
N GLY A 445 2.03 -7.32 14.41
CA GLY A 445 0.96 -6.42 14.85
C GLY A 445 0.86 -5.14 13.99
N ARG A 446 2.00 -4.60 13.54
CA ARG A 446 2.01 -3.48 12.58
C ARG A 446 1.41 -3.91 11.24
N HIS A 447 1.68 -5.13 10.78
CA HIS A 447 1.08 -5.66 9.55
C HIS A 447 -0.41 -5.97 9.71
N GLU A 448 -0.88 -6.39 10.87
CA GLU A 448 -2.31 -6.51 11.19
C GLU A 448 -3.01 -5.15 11.07
N LEU A 449 -2.48 -4.12 11.74
CA LEU A 449 -2.98 -2.76 11.64
C LEU A 449 -2.99 -2.25 10.20
N TYR A 450 -1.93 -2.56 9.44
CA TYR A 450 -1.77 -2.19 8.06
C TYR A 450 -2.87 -2.81 7.17
N GLU A 451 -3.04 -4.14 7.20
CA GLU A 451 -4.02 -4.82 6.35
C GLU A 451 -5.46 -4.41 6.70
N ARG A 452 -5.75 -4.19 7.98
CA ARG A 452 -7.08 -3.76 8.44
C ARG A 452 -7.44 -2.34 7.98
N ASN A 453 -6.49 -1.41 7.98
CA ASN A 453 -6.72 0.01 7.72
C ASN A 453 -6.12 0.54 6.42
N TYR A 454 -5.45 -0.28 5.65
CA TYR A 454 -4.70 0.08 4.46
C TYR A 454 -5.53 0.84 3.41
N SER A 455 -6.74 0.37 3.17
CA SER A 455 -7.67 0.94 2.20
C SER A 455 -8.63 1.98 2.81
N GLY A 456 -8.33 2.49 4.01
CA GLY A 456 -9.20 3.32 4.83
C GLY A 456 -9.86 2.50 5.95
N ASN A 457 -10.46 3.18 6.93
CA ASN A 457 -11.18 2.47 7.98
C ASN A 457 -12.45 1.79 7.43
N GLY A 458 -12.89 0.70 8.08
CA GLY A 458 -13.99 -0.12 7.58
C GLY A 458 -15.33 0.61 7.43
N GLU A 459 -15.58 1.68 8.19
CA GLU A 459 -16.76 2.53 8.03
C GLU A 459 -16.65 3.35 6.73
N GLN A 460 -15.51 4.01 6.52
CA GLN A 460 -15.28 4.82 5.31
C GLN A 460 -15.39 3.97 4.03
N VAL A 461 -14.86 2.74 4.05
CA VAL A 461 -14.98 1.81 2.91
C VAL A 461 -16.44 1.54 2.55
N ARG A 462 -17.29 1.31 3.56
CA ARG A 462 -18.74 1.08 3.35
C ARG A 462 -19.46 2.33 2.84
N LEU A 463 -19.14 3.50 3.40
CA LEU A 463 -19.69 4.77 2.94
C LEU A 463 -19.27 5.09 1.50
N ASP A 464 -18.03 4.82 1.14
CA ASP A 464 -17.54 5.00 -0.23
C ASP A 464 -18.29 4.06 -1.21
N ALA A 465 -18.48 2.79 -0.85
CA ALA A 465 -19.22 1.85 -1.68
C ALA A 465 -20.66 2.33 -1.95
N LEU A 466 -21.37 2.82 -0.92
CA LEU A 466 -22.71 3.40 -1.08
C LEU A 466 -22.70 4.66 -1.97
N ARG A 467 -21.76 5.58 -1.74
CA ARG A 467 -21.63 6.81 -2.55
C ARG A 467 -21.38 6.49 -4.03
N TRP A 468 -20.52 5.51 -4.31
CA TRP A 468 -20.22 5.11 -5.69
C TRP A 468 -21.40 4.40 -6.34
N ALA A 469 -22.10 3.51 -5.63
CA ALA A 469 -23.31 2.87 -6.12
C ALA A 469 -24.41 3.90 -6.44
N THR A 470 -24.56 4.92 -5.61
CA THR A 470 -25.50 6.03 -5.84
C THR A 470 -25.10 6.84 -7.07
N ARG A 471 -23.86 7.28 -7.17
CA ARG A 471 -23.37 8.10 -8.30
C ARG A 471 -23.45 7.38 -9.66
N ARG A 472 -23.26 6.07 -9.66
CA ARG A 472 -23.27 5.23 -10.87
C ARG A 472 -24.66 4.67 -11.23
N GLY A 473 -25.68 4.98 -10.43
CA GLY A 473 -27.04 4.51 -10.64
C GLY A 473 -27.27 3.04 -10.27
N SER A 474 -26.28 2.32 -9.72
CA SER A 474 -26.45 0.93 -9.30
C SER A 474 -27.45 0.81 -8.17
N LEU A 475 -27.47 1.73 -7.21
CA LEU A 475 -28.43 1.74 -6.12
C LEU A 475 -29.87 1.90 -6.66
N ALA A 476 -30.10 2.85 -7.56
CA ALA A 476 -31.42 3.07 -8.17
C ALA A 476 -31.91 1.81 -8.91
N ARG A 477 -31.00 1.09 -9.58
CA ARG A 477 -31.34 -0.20 -10.22
C ARG A 477 -31.74 -1.28 -9.20
N TYR A 478 -31.09 -1.32 -8.04
CA TYR A 478 -31.46 -2.24 -6.98
C TYR A 478 -32.83 -1.90 -6.37
N GLU A 479 -33.09 -0.61 -6.17
CA GLU A 479 -34.39 -0.10 -5.71
C GLU A 479 -35.51 -0.38 -6.72
N SER A 480 -35.23 -0.27 -8.02
CA SER A 480 -36.18 -0.64 -9.08
C SER A 480 -36.55 -2.11 -9.01
N LEU A 481 -35.60 -3.01 -8.75
CA LEU A 481 -35.88 -4.42 -8.59
C LEU A 481 -36.82 -4.70 -7.37
N VAL A 482 -36.66 -3.93 -6.30
CA VAL A 482 -37.57 -4.00 -5.15
C VAL A 482 -38.96 -3.51 -5.54
N GLN A 483 -39.04 -2.39 -6.30
CA GLN A 483 -40.32 -1.85 -6.77
C GLN A 483 -41.04 -2.83 -7.70
N ASP A 484 -40.29 -3.45 -8.62
CA ASP A 484 -40.86 -4.50 -9.51
C ASP A 484 -41.50 -5.64 -8.70
N CYS A 485 -40.83 -6.08 -7.63
CA CYS A 485 -41.38 -7.11 -6.74
C CYS A 485 -42.59 -6.61 -5.97
N LEU A 486 -42.60 -5.37 -5.48
CA LEU A 486 -43.73 -4.78 -4.77
C LEU A 486 -44.96 -4.58 -5.68
N ASP A 487 -44.72 -4.34 -6.97
CA ASP A 487 -45.78 -4.18 -7.96
C ASP A 487 -46.51 -5.48 -8.32
N ASP A 488 -45.93 -6.66 -7.96
CA ASP A 488 -46.48 -7.94 -8.29
C ASP A 488 -47.66 -8.34 -7.37
N TYR A 489 -47.83 -7.71 -6.20
CA TYR A 489 -48.86 -8.07 -5.22
C TYR A 489 -49.40 -6.86 -4.44
N ASP A 490 -50.54 -7.05 -3.80
CA ASP A 490 -51.09 -6.12 -2.81
C ASP A 490 -51.96 -6.92 -1.79
N ILE A 491 -52.61 -6.23 -0.87
CA ILE A 491 -53.48 -6.78 0.14
C ILE A 491 -54.64 -7.63 -0.47
N ASP A 492 -55.01 -7.31 -1.71
CA ASP A 492 -56.11 -8.00 -2.44
C ASP A 492 -55.64 -9.19 -3.25
N GLY A 493 -54.34 -9.57 -3.21
CA GLY A 493 -53.76 -10.71 -3.91
C GLY A 493 -52.67 -10.32 -4.94
N TRP A 494 -52.42 -11.26 -5.84
CA TRP A 494 -51.40 -11.08 -6.90
C TRP A 494 -51.89 -10.12 -7.99
N ARG A 495 -51.09 -9.14 -8.34
CA ARG A 495 -51.36 -8.19 -9.43
C ARG A 495 -50.75 -8.63 -10.75
N ARG A 496 -49.66 -9.38 -10.70
CA ARG A 496 -48.90 -9.86 -11.86
C ARG A 496 -48.48 -11.30 -11.64
N GLY A 497 -48.29 -12.04 -12.73
CA GLY A 497 -47.79 -13.41 -12.70
C GLY A 497 -48.86 -14.47 -12.69
N PRO A 498 -48.48 -15.76 -12.71
CA PRO A 498 -49.38 -16.92 -12.81
C PRO A 498 -49.80 -17.47 -11.44
N TRP A 499 -49.43 -16.82 -10.35
CA TRP A 499 -49.68 -17.31 -8.99
C TRP A 499 -51.14 -17.15 -8.59
N GLN A 500 -51.65 -18.10 -7.79
CA GLN A 500 -52.98 -18.05 -7.18
C GLN A 500 -52.89 -17.47 -5.78
N ASP A 501 -53.97 -16.81 -5.34
CA ASP A 501 -54.06 -16.31 -3.99
C ASP A 501 -53.96 -17.46 -2.99
N LEU A 502 -53.38 -17.17 -1.85
CA LEU A 502 -53.33 -18.11 -0.74
C LEU A 502 -54.77 -18.34 -0.25
N ASP A 503 -55.22 -19.60 -0.19
CA ASP A 503 -56.50 -19.93 0.39
C ASP A 503 -56.54 -19.39 1.82
N ARG A 504 -57.50 -18.50 2.11
CA ARG A 504 -57.78 -18.09 3.47
C ARG A 504 -58.33 -19.32 4.19
N ALA A 505 -57.60 -19.82 5.18
CA ALA A 505 -58.19 -20.79 6.09
C ALA A 505 -59.38 -20.10 6.75
N ASP A 506 -60.59 -20.63 6.52
CA ASP A 506 -61.83 -20.22 7.15
C ASP A 506 -61.78 -20.41 8.68
#